data_2f52ce5bd8f75ba1d0d9f4078213c6ed
#
_entry.id   2f52ce5bd8f75ba1d0d9f4078213c6ed
#
_cell.length_a   1.000
_cell.length_b   1.000
_cell.length_c   1.000
_cell.angle_alpha   90.00
_cell.angle_beta   90.00
_cell.angle_gamma   90.00
#
_symmetry.space_group_name_H-M   'P 1'
#
loop_
_entity.id
_entity.type
_entity.pdbx_description
1 polymer ?
#
loop_
_entity_poly.entity_id
_entity_poly.type
_entity_poly.pdbx_seq_one_letter_code
_entity_poly.pdbx_strand_id
1 'polypeptide(L)'
;GRTDSRFGPRLTNDLYPEYTVAGRKDWFDFYGYVDLPKFFGVGSHYDVGIWDEGSPLFTEIEPRFSIDKLTGLNLAFGPFKEWFIANNYVYDMGDNQSSRQSTWYMGLGTDIDTGLPIKLSANIYAKYQWQNYGAANENEWDGYRFKIKYSIPLTNLFGGRLVYNSFTNFDFGSDLADKSHNNKRTSNAIASSHILSLLYEHWKFAFTLRYFHNGGQWNAGEKVNFGDGPFELKNTGWGTYTTIGYQF
;
A
#
# COMPACT_ATOMS: atom_id res chain seq x y z
N GLY A 1 -5.13 8.83 11.63
CA GLY A 1 -3.78 8.26 11.64
C GLY A 1 -2.77 9.20 12.27
N ARG A 2 -1.64 8.68 12.65
CA ARG A 2 -0.50 9.43 13.18
C ARG A 2 0.79 8.82 12.66
N THR A 3 1.60 9.61 11.96
CA THR A 3 2.88 9.14 11.40
C THR A 3 3.88 10.30 11.28
N ASP A 4 5.15 10.02 11.51
CA ASP A 4 6.27 10.93 11.29
C ASP A 4 7.26 10.38 10.24
N SER A 5 6.93 9.26 9.64
CA SER A 5 7.87 8.47 8.84
C SER A 5 7.42 8.20 7.41
N ARG A 6 6.45 8.95 6.88
CA ARG A 6 6.03 8.75 5.50
C ARG A 6 6.66 9.80 4.58
N PHE A 7 6.08 10.98 4.45
CA PHE A 7 6.59 12.04 3.59
C PHE A 7 6.69 13.40 4.31
N GLY A 8 6.42 13.44 5.60
CA GLY A 8 6.40 14.68 6.36
C GLY A 8 7.68 14.92 7.14
N PRO A 9 8.04 16.16 7.41
CA PRO A 9 9.14 16.54 8.30
C PRO A 9 8.78 16.38 9.77
N ARG A 10 7.50 16.23 10.08
CA ARG A 10 6.94 16.20 11.42
C ARG A 10 5.91 15.10 11.56
N LEU A 11 5.48 14.92 12.80
CA LEU A 11 4.38 14.04 13.12
C LEU A 11 3.08 14.55 12.50
N THR A 12 2.57 13.79 11.55
CA THR A 12 1.31 14.07 10.87
C THR A 12 0.16 13.40 11.60
N ASN A 13 -0.87 14.18 11.93
CA ASN A 13 -2.16 13.67 12.41
C ASN A 13 -3.21 13.97 11.34
N ASP A 14 -3.92 12.97 10.92
CA ASP A 14 -4.89 13.09 9.84
C ASP A 14 -6.16 12.28 10.10
N LEU A 15 -7.28 12.77 9.57
CA LEU A 15 -8.57 12.11 9.58
C LEU A 15 -9.15 12.11 8.17
N TYR A 16 -9.38 10.92 7.62
CA TYR A 16 -9.92 10.77 6.27
C TYR A 16 -10.90 9.61 6.17
N PRO A 17 -11.88 9.68 5.26
CA PRO A 17 -12.69 8.53 4.88
C PRO A 17 -11.93 7.64 3.90
N GLU A 18 -12.10 6.33 4.07
CA GLU A 18 -11.63 5.30 3.16
C GLU A 18 -12.83 4.50 2.67
N TYR A 19 -12.96 4.33 1.37
CA TYR A 19 -13.92 3.44 0.74
C TYR A 19 -13.20 2.21 0.25
N THR A 20 -13.49 1.06 0.87
CA THR A 20 -12.87 -0.22 0.51
C THR A 20 -13.86 -1.13 -0.18
N VAL A 21 -13.44 -1.77 -1.26
CA VAL A 21 -14.15 -2.85 -1.94
C VAL A 21 -13.28 -4.08 -1.97
N ALA A 22 -13.83 -5.20 -1.55
CA ALA A 22 -13.14 -6.49 -1.64
C ALA A 22 -14.13 -7.58 -2.00
N GLY A 23 -13.72 -8.50 -2.85
CA GLY A 23 -14.54 -9.63 -3.24
C GLY A 23 -13.81 -10.63 -4.13
N ARG A 24 -14.31 -11.86 -4.14
CA ARG A 24 -13.81 -12.90 -5.00
C ARG A 24 -14.99 -13.69 -5.56
N LYS A 25 -15.00 -13.87 -6.86
CA LYS A 25 -15.99 -14.69 -7.55
C LYS A 25 -15.33 -15.39 -8.74
N ASP A 26 -15.44 -16.71 -8.76
CA ASP A 26 -14.90 -17.55 -9.83
C ASP A 26 -13.41 -17.26 -10.11
N TRP A 27 -13.11 -16.77 -11.29
CA TRP A 27 -11.75 -16.47 -11.77
C TRP A 27 -11.25 -15.08 -11.36
N PHE A 28 -12.08 -14.25 -10.74
CA PHE A 28 -11.76 -12.86 -10.41
C PHE A 28 -11.68 -12.64 -8.90
N ASP A 29 -10.58 -12.05 -8.46
CA ASP A 29 -10.33 -11.62 -7.09
C ASP A 29 -9.97 -10.13 -7.09
N PHE A 30 -10.64 -9.34 -6.29
CA PHE A 30 -10.48 -7.89 -6.27
C PHE A 30 -10.36 -7.36 -4.85
N TYR A 31 -9.42 -6.49 -4.67
CA TYR A 31 -9.31 -5.61 -3.53
C TYR A 31 -8.99 -4.20 -4.03
N GLY A 32 -9.58 -3.19 -3.42
CA GLY A 32 -9.24 -1.82 -3.73
C GLY A 32 -9.83 -0.86 -2.71
N TYR A 33 -9.22 0.29 -2.61
CA TYR A 33 -9.70 1.37 -1.75
C TYR A 33 -9.41 2.74 -2.35
N VAL A 34 -10.18 3.72 -1.88
CA VAL A 34 -10.02 5.13 -2.18
C VAL A 34 -9.99 5.88 -0.85
N ASP A 35 -8.92 6.60 -0.62
CA ASP A 35 -8.76 7.56 0.48
C ASP A 35 -9.05 8.97 -0.01
N LEU A 36 -9.75 9.75 0.79
CA LEU A 36 -10.03 11.17 0.56
C LEU A 36 -9.40 12.00 1.70
N PRO A 37 -8.08 12.25 1.67
CA PRO A 37 -7.34 12.81 2.80
C PRO A 37 -7.86 14.17 3.29
N LYS A 38 -8.34 15.00 2.36
CA LYS A 38 -8.80 16.37 2.68
C LYS A 38 -10.30 16.50 2.99
N PHE A 39 -11.04 15.39 3.00
CA PHE A 39 -12.51 15.42 3.06
C PHE A 39 -13.05 16.14 4.29
N PHE A 40 -12.46 15.94 5.45
CA PHE A 40 -12.92 16.58 6.70
C PHE A 40 -12.24 17.90 7.01
N GLY A 41 -11.22 18.32 6.27
CA GLY A 41 -10.44 19.52 6.56
C GLY A 41 -9.75 19.47 7.93
N VAL A 42 -9.46 18.28 8.44
CA VAL A 42 -8.82 18.03 9.73
C VAL A 42 -7.48 17.37 9.49
N GLY A 43 -6.43 17.93 10.07
CA GLY A 43 -5.07 17.42 9.95
C GLY A 43 -4.04 18.39 10.52
N SER A 44 -2.77 18.09 10.35
CA SER A 44 -1.66 18.92 10.81
C SER A 44 -1.41 20.09 9.86
N HIS A 45 -2.08 21.20 10.06
CA HIS A 45 -1.98 22.39 9.21
C HIS A 45 -0.59 23.04 9.13
N TYR A 46 0.38 22.56 9.89
CA TYR A 46 1.72 23.11 9.95
C TYR A 46 2.79 22.27 9.25
N ASP A 47 2.42 21.09 8.78
CA ASP A 47 3.34 20.21 8.11
C ASP A 47 3.25 20.43 6.60
N VAL A 48 4.36 20.82 6.00
CA VAL A 48 4.48 20.94 4.55
C VAL A 48 4.82 19.58 3.98
N GLY A 49 3.87 19.00 3.25
CA GLY A 49 4.07 17.71 2.61
C GLY A 49 2.90 17.32 1.72
N ILE A 50 3.13 16.36 0.84
CA ILE A 50 2.13 15.92 -0.16
C ILE A 50 0.83 15.39 0.47
N TRP A 51 0.85 15.03 1.75
CA TRP A 51 -0.31 14.52 2.47
C TRP A 51 -1.10 15.60 3.21
N ASP A 52 -0.49 16.74 3.50
CA ASP A 52 -1.14 17.84 4.21
C ASP A 52 -1.85 18.79 3.27
N GLU A 53 -1.18 19.23 2.24
CA GLU A 53 -1.71 20.25 1.34
C GLU A 53 -2.11 19.66 -0.01
N GLY A 54 -1.54 18.51 -0.34
CA GLY A 54 -1.54 18.03 -1.68
C GLY A 54 -2.69 17.14 -2.04
N SER A 55 -2.57 15.88 -1.82
CA SER A 55 -3.41 14.93 -2.53
C SER A 55 -4.85 14.93 -2.05
N PRO A 56 -5.82 15.32 -2.89
CA PRO A 56 -7.23 15.19 -2.55
C PRO A 56 -7.72 13.74 -2.66
N LEU A 57 -6.97 12.87 -3.35
CA LEU A 57 -7.34 11.48 -3.60
C LEU A 57 -6.11 10.59 -3.69
N PHE A 58 -6.16 9.48 -2.95
CA PHE A 58 -5.26 8.35 -3.10
C PHE A 58 -6.07 7.08 -3.35
N THR A 59 -5.62 6.22 -4.24
CA THR A 59 -6.27 4.93 -4.49
C THR A 59 -5.27 3.82 -4.77
N GLU A 60 -5.61 2.63 -4.33
CA GLU A 60 -4.91 1.40 -4.68
C GLU A 60 -5.94 0.35 -5.07
N ILE A 61 -5.72 -0.32 -6.21
CA ILE A 61 -6.56 -1.43 -6.68
C ILE A 61 -5.70 -2.64 -7.01
N GLU A 62 -6.17 -3.81 -6.62
CA GLU A 62 -5.46 -5.09 -6.75
C GLU A 62 -6.36 -6.15 -7.41
N PRO A 63 -6.60 -6.09 -8.73
CA PRO A 63 -7.31 -7.17 -9.42
C PRO A 63 -6.37 -8.35 -9.67
N ARG A 64 -6.84 -9.57 -9.36
CA ARG A 64 -6.16 -10.82 -9.69
C ARG A 64 -7.07 -11.71 -10.53
N PHE A 65 -6.50 -12.35 -11.53
CA PHE A 65 -7.21 -13.23 -12.48
C PHE A 65 -6.65 -14.64 -12.36
N SER A 66 -7.47 -15.59 -11.92
CA SER A 66 -7.07 -16.99 -11.72
C SER A 66 -6.73 -17.64 -13.04
N ILE A 67 -5.48 -18.04 -13.21
CA ILE A 67 -5.00 -18.76 -14.38
C ILE A 67 -5.63 -20.14 -14.42
N ASP A 68 -5.67 -20.84 -13.28
CA ASP A 68 -6.25 -22.19 -13.13
C ASP A 68 -7.70 -22.20 -13.65
N LYS A 69 -8.52 -21.27 -13.20
CA LYS A 69 -9.95 -21.24 -13.55
C LYS A 69 -10.23 -20.72 -14.96
N LEU A 70 -9.42 -19.79 -15.46
CA LEU A 70 -9.55 -19.28 -16.83
C LEU A 70 -9.11 -20.29 -17.88
N THR A 71 -8.08 -21.11 -17.57
CA THR A 71 -7.54 -22.10 -18.50
C THR A 71 -8.13 -23.50 -18.32
N GLY A 72 -8.76 -23.77 -17.19
CA GLY A 72 -9.20 -25.11 -16.79
C GLY A 72 -8.06 -26.04 -16.38
N LEU A 73 -6.83 -25.51 -16.26
CA LEU A 73 -5.66 -26.30 -15.83
C LEU A 73 -5.63 -26.35 -14.30
N ASN A 74 -5.11 -27.42 -13.76
CA ASN A 74 -4.77 -27.53 -12.35
C ASN A 74 -3.26 -27.29 -12.18
N LEU A 75 -2.91 -26.07 -11.77
CA LEU A 75 -1.54 -25.64 -11.57
C LEU A 75 -1.09 -25.75 -10.11
N ALA A 76 -1.95 -26.27 -9.23
CA ALA A 76 -1.63 -26.46 -7.83
C ALA A 76 -0.50 -27.48 -7.65
N PHE A 77 0.50 -27.13 -6.82
CA PHE A 77 1.54 -28.08 -6.41
C PHE A 77 2.04 -27.73 -5.00
N GLY A 78 2.26 -28.73 -4.16
CA GLY A 78 2.68 -28.54 -2.78
C GLY A 78 1.71 -27.60 -2.02
N PRO A 79 2.21 -26.56 -1.35
CA PRO A 79 1.37 -25.59 -0.64
C PRO A 79 0.71 -24.56 -1.57
N PHE A 80 1.12 -24.43 -2.83
CA PHE A 80 0.59 -23.46 -3.79
C PHE A 80 -0.71 -23.98 -4.39
N LYS A 81 -1.84 -23.33 -4.06
CA LYS A 81 -3.19 -23.83 -4.37
C LYS A 81 -3.80 -23.24 -5.63
N GLU A 82 -3.51 -22.03 -5.95
CA GLU A 82 -4.09 -21.32 -7.09
C GLU A 82 -3.12 -20.24 -7.56
N TRP A 83 -3.00 -20.07 -8.88
CA TRP A 83 -2.11 -19.12 -9.51
C TRP A 83 -2.88 -18.02 -10.21
N PHE A 84 -2.35 -16.81 -10.17
CA PHE A 84 -3.01 -15.62 -10.69
C PHE A 84 -2.09 -14.79 -11.57
N ILE A 85 -2.67 -14.18 -12.60
CA ILE A 85 -2.13 -12.93 -13.12
C ILE A 85 -2.53 -11.86 -12.11
N ALA A 86 -1.54 -11.31 -11.42
CA ALA A 86 -1.74 -10.35 -10.35
C ALA A 86 -1.40 -8.95 -10.83
N ASN A 87 -2.26 -7.99 -10.50
CA ASN A 87 -2.04 -6.58 -10.77
C ASN A 87 -2.19 -5.78 -9.48
N ASN A 88 -1.49 -4.67 -9.41
CA ASN A 88 -1.69 -3.66 -8.40
C ASN A 88 -1.46 -2.29 -9.04
N TYR A 89 -2.43 -1.41 -8.94
CA TYR A 89 -2.31 -0.03 -9.43
C TYR A 89 -2.40 0.92 -8.25
N VAL A 90 -1.42 1.81 -8.14
CA VAL A 90 -1.35 2.83 -7.10
C VAL A 90 -1.39 4.20 -7.76
N TYR A 91 -2.31 5.03 -7.31
CA TYR A 91 -2.46 6.39 -7.79
C TYR A 91 -2.60 7.37 -6.63
N ASP A 92 -1.71 8.35 -6.61
CA ASP A 92 -1.77 9.53 -5.76
C ASP A 92 -1.95 10.76 -6.65
N MET A 93 -3.06 11.44 -6.50
CA MET A 93 -3.43 12.56 -7.37
C MET A 93 -2.48 13.75 -7.21
N GLY A 94 -1.93 13.96 -6.01
CA GLY A 94 -1.10 15.12 -5.68
C GLY A 94 -1.81 16.46 -5.92
N ASP A 95 -1.21 17.55 -5.55
CA ASP A 95 -1.69 18.90 -5.88
C ASP A 95 -1.39 19.29 -7.31
N ASN A 96 -0.25 18.82 -7.81
CA ASN A 96 0.28 19.16 -9.12
C ASN A 96 1.02 17.95 -9.73
N GLN A 97 1.50 18.12 -10.94
CA GLN A 97 2.16 17.02 -11.66
C GLN A 97 3.42 16.51 -10.96
N SER A 98 4.18 17.36 -10.29
CA SER A 98 5.41 16.95 -9.59
C SER A 98 5.16 16.22 -8.25
N SER A 99 3.92 16.24 -7.75
CA SER A 99 3.51 15.52 -6.55
C SER A 99 2.64 14.28 -6.84
N ARG A 100 2.48 13.90 -8.10
CA ARG A 100 1.71 12.71 -8.50
C ARG A 100 2.54 11.44 -8.48
N GLN A 101 1.84 10.36 -8.12
CA GLN A 101 2.29 9.00 -8.35
C GLN A 101 1.24 8.26 -9.18
N SER A 102 1.69 7.54 -10.20
CA SER A 102 0.88 6.62 -10.98
C SER A 102 1.74 5.41 -11.34
N THR A 103 1.53 4.32 -10.62
CA THR A 103 2.40 3.13 -10.69
C THR A 103 1.55 1.89 -10.93
N TRP A 104 1.93 1.11 -11.92
CA TRP A 104 1.34 -0.18 -12.21
C TRP A 104 2.32 -1.31 -11.94
N TYR A 105 1.87 -2.28 -11.20
CA TYR A 105 2.56 -3.52 -10.90
C TYR A 105 1.82 -4.65 -11.58
N MET A 106 2.52 -5.46 -12.38
CA MET A 106 1.97 -6.64 -13.05
C MET A 106 2.87 -7.84 -12.86
N GLY A 107 2.30 -8.99 -12.57
CA GLY A 107 3.08 -10.20 -12.37
C GLY A 107 2.25 -11.42 -12.01
N LEU A 108 2.85 -12.29 -11.21
CA LEU A 108 2.25 -13.55 -10.78
C LEU A 108 1.93 -13.51 -9.29
N GLY A 109 0.82 -14.14 -8.94
CA GLY A 109 0.40 -14.34 -7.56
C GLY A 109 0.00 -15.78 -7.29
N THR A 110 0.00 -16.15 -6.02
CA THR A 110 -0.46 -17.47 -5.58
C THR A 110 -1.10 -17.38 -4.19
N ASP A 111 -2.10 -18.24 -3.98
CA ASP A 111 -2.64 -18.54 -2.66
C ASP A 111 -1.92 -19.75 -2.10
N ILE A 112 -1.54 -19.70 -0.83
CA ILE A 112 -0.67 -20.69 -0.17
C ILE A 112 -1.44 -21.32 1.00
N ASP A 113 -1.54 -22.63 0.98
CA ASP A 113 -2.08 -23.42 2.08
C ASP A 113 -0.97 -23.74 3.09
N THR A 114 -1.11 -23.26 4.29
CA THR A 114 -0.15 -23.49 5.38
C THR A 114 -0.50 -24.71 6.22
N GLY A 115 -1.63 -25.37 5.96
CA GLY A 115 -2.21 -26.39 6.83
C GLY A 115 -2.80 -25.84 8.13
N LEU A 116 -2.82 -24.54 8.31
CA LEU A 116 -3.38 -23.81 9.46
C LEU A 116 -4.54 -22.91 8.99
N PRO A 117 -5.38 -22.40 9.87
CA PRO A 117 -6.47 -21.48 9.52
C PRO A 117 -5.93 -20.06 9.19
N ILE A 118 -4.90 -20.00 8.39
CA ILE A 118 -4.23 -18.78 7.95
C ILE A 118 -4.46 -18.62 6.44
N LYS A 119 -5.04 -17.50 6.04
CA LYS A 119 -5.08 -17.14 4.62
C LYS A 119 -3.76 -16.46 4.28
N LEU A 120 -2.98 -17.07 3.41
CA LEU A 120 -1.69 -16.56 2.98
C LEU A 120 -1.68 -16.42 1.45
N SER A 121 -1.20 -15.29 0.96
CA SER A 121 -0.94 -15.08 -0.46
C SER A 121 0.36 -14.33 -0.69
N ALA A 122 1.01 -14.62 -1.80
CA ALA A 122 2.23 -13.95 -2.24
C ALA A 122 2.11 -13.55 -3.71
N ASN A 123 2.59 -12.37 -4.04
CA ASN A 123 2.65 -11.88 -5.41
C ASN A 123 4.04 -11.31 -5.69
N ILE A 124 4.50 -11.47 -6.93
CA ILE A 124 5.69 -10.82 -7.44
C ILE A 124 5.33 -10.05 -8.70
N TYR A 125 5.83 -8.83 -8.81
CA TYR A 125 5.48 -7.91 -9.87
C TYR A 125 6.71 -7.27 -10.51
N ALA A 126 6.65 -6.99 -11.81
CA ALA A 126 7.40 -5.92 -12.44
C ALA A 126 6.64 -4.60 -12.26
N LYS A 127 7.35 -3.49 -12.18
CA LYS A 127 6.81 -2.18 -11.86
C LYS A 127 6.97 -1.22 -13.03
N TYR A 128 5.87 -0.65 -13.52
CA TYR A 128 5.85 0.43 -14.51
C TYR A 128 5.45 1.74 -13.85
N GLN A 129 6.25 2.79 -14.05
CA GLN A 129 6.04 4.12 -13.48
C GLN A 129 5.54 5.08 -14.55
N TRP A 130 4.25 5.40 -14.60
CA TRP A 130 3.77 6.51 -15.44
C TRP A 130 4.17 7.86 -14.86
N GLN A 131 4.01 8.02 -13.54
CA GLN A 131 4.39 9.19 -12.78
C GLN A 131 4.99 8.77 -11.44
N ASN A 132 6.04 9.43 -11.01
CA ASN A 132 6.72 9.13 -9.76
C ASN A 132 7.35 10.39 -9.16
N TYR A 133 6.49 11.40 -8.88
CA TYR A 133 6.93 12.67 -8.29
C TYR A 133 8.01 13.40 -9.13
N GLY A 134 7.93 13.34 -10.45
CA GLY A 134 8.92 13.91 -11.34
C GLY A 134 10.27 13.19 -11.37
N ALA A 135 10.30 11.92 -10.98
CA ALA A 135 11.52 11.14 -10.91
C ALA A 135 12.05 10.73 -12.30
N ALA A 136 13.32 10.37 -12.35
CA ALA A 136 14.02 10.01 -13.60
C ALA A 136 13.53 8.70 -14.24
N ASN A 137 12.70 7.89 -13.52
CA ASN A 137 12.16 6.63 -14.00
C ASN A 137 10.70 6.72 -14.46
N GLU A 138 10.18 7.92 -14.71
CA GLU A 138 8.83 8.08 -15.26
C GLU A 138 8.75 7.57 -16.71
N ASN A 139 7.61 6.94 -17.03
CA ASN A 139 7.32 6.25 -18.28
C ASN A 139 8.22 5.06 -18.59
N GLU A 140 8.72 4.39 -17.55
CA GLU A 140 9.61 3.23 -17.68
C GLU A 140 9.19 2.06 -16.80
N TRP A 141 9.60 0.84 -17.20
CA TRP A 141 9.68 -0.29 -16.29
C TRP A 141 10.90 -0.12 -15.41
N ASP A 142 10.69 -0.09 -14.08
CA ASP A 142 11.81 0.13 -13.14
C ASP A 142 11.60 -0.63 -11.84
N GLY A 143 12.30 -1.75 -11.72
CA GLY A 143 12.31 -2.58 -10.53
C GLY A 143 11.10 -3.49 -10.37
N TYR A 144 11.05 -4.11 -9.22
CA TYR A 144 10.13 -5.17 -8.88
C TYR A 144 9.50 -4.93 -7.51
N ARG A 145 8.37 -5.59 -7.25
CA ARG A 145 7.77 -5.68 -5.92
C ARG A 145 7.47 -7.12 -5.57
N PHE A 146 7.85 -7.55 -4.38
CA PHE A 146 7.30 -8.73 -3.74
C PHE A 146 6.30 -8.29 -2.68
N LYS A 147 5.09 -8.86 -2.72
CA LYS A 147 4.02 -8.58 -1.75
C LYS A 147 3.59 -9.87 -1.08
N ILE A 148 3.57 -9.89 0.24
CA ILE A 148 3.02 -10.98 1.05
C ILE A 148 1.85 -10.44 1.86
N LYS A 149 0.74 -11.20 1.88
CA LYS A 149 -0.45 -10.89 2.68
C LYS A 149 -0.87 -12.11 3.47
N TYR A 150 -1.25 -11.92 4.73
CA TYR A 150 -1.85 -12.99 5.51
C TYR A 150 -2.92 -12.47 6.46
N SER A 151 -3.87 -13.36 6.79
CA SER A 151 -4.98 -13.10 7.71
C SER A 151 -5.12 -14.28 8.65
N ILE A 152 -5.14 -14.00 9.95
CA ILE A 152 -5.21 -14.99 11.03
C ILE A 152 -6.44 -14.69 11.88
N PRO A 153 -7.46 -15.57 11.92
CA PRO A 153 -8.52 -15.47 12.92
C PRO A 153 -7.93 -15.81 14.29
N LEU A 154 -8.09 -14.91 15.26
CA LEU A 154 -7.50 -15.10 16.59
C LEU A 154 -8.52 -15.71 17.56
N THR A 155 -9.60 -14.99 17.87
CA THR A 155 -10.61 -15.41 18.84
C THR A 155 -11.88 -14.58 18.67
N ASN A 156 -12.92 -14.94 19.44
CA ASN A 156 -14.08 -14.08 19.64
C ASN A 156 -13.88 -13.25 20.91
N LEU A 157 -14.12 -11.94 20.81
CA LEU A 157 -13.95 -11.00 21.90
C LEU A 157 -15.08 -9.97 21.89
N PHE A 158 -15.70 -9.71 23.04
CA PHE A 158 -16.80 -8.76 23.19
C PHE A 158 -17.96 -8.94 22.18
N GLY A 159 -18.25 -10.19 21.80
CA GLY A 159 -19.29 -10.50 20.82
C GLY A 159 -18.87 -10.28 19.35
N GLY A 160 -17.66 -9.81 19.10
CA GLY A 160 -17.07 -9.67 17.78
C GLY A 160 -15.98 -10.69 17.52
N ARG A 161 -15.55 -10.80 16.27
CA ARG A 161 -14.46 -11.66 15.82
C ARG A 161 -13.16 -10.86 15.73
N LEU A 162 -12.15 -11.25 16.51
CA LEU A 162 -10.82 -10.65 16.48
C LEU A 162 -9.98 -11.31 15.38
N VAL A 163 -9.46 -10.51 14.46
CA VAL A 163 -8.66 -10.96 13.32
C VAL A 163 -7.38 -10.11 13.22
N TYR A 164 -6.28 -10.78 12.97
CA TYR A 164 -5.03 -10.12 12.64
C TYR A 164 -4.75 -10.24 11.14
N ASN A 165 -4.50 -9.11 10.50
CA ASN A 165 -4.12 -9.04 9.10
C ASN A 165 -2.76 -8.37 8.96
N SER A 166 -1.96 -8.83 8.01
CA SER A 166 -0.72 -8.17 7.65
C SER A 166 -0.53 -8.16 6.15
N PHE A 167 0.07 -7.09 5.64
CA PHE A 167 0.62 -7.07 4.30
C PHE A 167 1.96 -6.33 4.31
N THR A 168 2.89 -6.83 3.53
CA THR A 168 4.22 -6.26 3.39
C THR A 168 4.60 -6.19 1.91
N ASN A 169 5.04 -5.01 1.49
CA ASN A 169 5.59 -4.74 0.18
C ASN A 169 7.11 -4.57 0.31
N PHE A 170 7.84 -5.28 -0.54
CA PHE A 170 9.28 -5.14 -0.71
C PHE A 170 9.54 -4.67 -2.14
N ASP A 171 9.90 -3.42 -2.33
CA ASP A 171 10.35 -2.88 -3.62
C ASP A 171 11.87 -3.09 -3.74
N PHE A 172 12.34 -3.56 -4.89
CA PHE A 172 13.76 -3.85 -5.11
C PHE A 172 14.13 -3.79 -6.60
N GLY A 173 15.43 -3.73 -6.87
CA GLY A 173 15.97 -3.80 -8.22
C GLY A 173 15.62 -2.61 -9.10
N SER A 174 15.33 -1.45 -8.52
CA SER A 174 15.10 -0.20 -9.25
C SER A 174 16.42 0.51 -9.50
N ASP A 175 16.58 1.08 -10.70
CA ASP A 175 17.71 1.91 -11.08
C ASP A 175 17.57 3.37 -10.63
N LEU A 176 16.52 3.68 -9.90
CA LEU A 176 16.18 5.06 -9.55
C LEU A 176 17.25 5.74 -8.71
N ALA A 177 17.94 5.01 -7.84
CA ALA A 177 19.08 5.54 -7.07
C ALA A 177 20.20 6.01 -7.98
N ASP A 178 20.54 5.24 -9.01
CA ASP A 178 21.61 5.54 -9.96
C ASP A 178 21.20 6.64 -10.96
N LYS A 179 19.94 6.64 -11.39
CA LYS A 179 19.38 7.66 -12.29
C LYS A 179 19.20 9.01 -11.62
N SER A 180 18.96 9.06 -10.31
CA SER A 180 18.82 10.30 -9.57
C SER A 180 20.17 10.82 -9.11
N HIS A 181 20.81 11.66 -9.89
CA HIS A 181 22.16 12.19 -9.64
C HIS A 181 22.36 12.96 -8.32
N ASN A 182 21.34 13.04 -7.48
CA ASN A 182 21.37 13.81 -6.22
C ASN A 182 21.19 12.93 -4.97
N ASN A 183 21.33 11.62 -5.08
CA ASN A 183 21.21 10.64 -3.98
C ASN A 183 19.90 10.71 -3.16
N LYS A 184 18.86 11.37 -3.66
CA LYS A 184 17.58 11.49 -2.93
C LYS A 184 16.73 10.23 -3.01
N ARG A 185 16.97 9.38 -3.98
CA ARG A 185 16.16 8.18 -4.24
C ARG A 185 16.92 6.91 -3.89
N THR A 186 16.15 5.84 -3.63
CA THR A 186 16.69 4.52 -3.29
C THR A 186 16.25 3.47 -4.32
N SER A 187 17.04 2.40 -4.45
CA SER A 187 16.71 1.23 -5.30
C SER A 187 15.71 0.28 -4.63
N ASN A 188 15.43 0.45 -3.34
CA ASN A 188 14.56 -0.43 -2.57
C ASN A 188 13.70 0.36 -1.57
N ALA A 189 12.60 -0.26 -1.16
CA ALA A 189 11.74 0.24 -0.10
C ALA A 189 10.99 -0.91 0.57
N ILE A 190 10.60 -0.72 1.83
CA ILE A 190 9.74 -1.63 2.56
C ILE A 190 8.56 -0.84 3.12
N ALA A 191 7.36 -1.38 2.97
CA ALA A 191 6.17 -0.91 3.67
C ALA A 191 5.42 -2.12 4.23
N SER A 192 5.27 -2.18 5.55
CA SER A 192 4.60 -3.28 6.25
C SER A 192 3.47 -2.74 7.11
N SER A 193 2.30 -3.38 7.05
CA SER A 193 1.13 -3.03 7.85
C SER A 193 0.70 -4.21 8.69
N HIS A 194 0.42 -3.96 9.95
CA HIS A 194 -0.04 -4.92 10.95
C HIS A 194 -1.34 -4.40 11.53
N ILE A 195 -2.44 -5.12 11.29
CA ILE A 195 -3.80 -4.65 11.54
C ILE A 195 -4.49 -5.62 12.48
N LEU A 196 -4.84 -5.16 13.66
CA LEU A 196 -5.70 -5.89 14.58
C LEU A 196 -7.12 -5.35 14.45
N SER A 197 -8.06 -6.20 14.03
CA SER A 197 -9.46 -5.81 13.76
C SER A 197 -10.43 -6.60 14.62
N LEU A 198 -11.37 -5.89 15.23
CA LEU A 198 -12.56 -6.47 15.86
C LEU A 198 -13.73 -6.25 14.91
N LEU A 199 -14.27 -7.36 14.41
CA LEU A 199 -15.29 -7.38 13.36
C LEU A 199 -16.64 -7.82 13.95
N TYR A 200 -17.66 -7.00 13.74
CA TYR A 200 -19.06 -7.30 13.97
C TYR A 200 -19.81 -7.48 12.64
N GLU A 201 -21.10 -7.70 12.66
CA GLU A 201 -21.89 -7.86 11.44
C GLU A 201 -21.74 -6.68 10.46
N HIS A 202 -21.88 -5.45 10.98
CA HIS A 202 -21.78 -4.22 10.18
C HIS A 202 -20.65 -3.29 10.59
N TRP A 203 -19.97 -3.55 11.72
CA TRP A 203 -18.98 -2.65 12.26
C TRP A 203 -17.61 -3.27 12.33
N LYS A 204 -16.61 -2.47 12.00
CA LYS A 204 -15.20 -2.80 12.13
C LYS A 204 -14.51 -1.75 13.00
N PHE A 205 -13.79 -2.21 14.00
CA PHE A 205 -12.86 -1.38 14.76
C PHE A 205 -11.46 -1.95 14.55
N ALA A 206 -10.51 -1.13 14.13
CA ALA A 206 -9.17 -1.61 13.88
C ALA A 206 -8.10 -0.66 14.41
N PHE A 207 -7.02 -1.26 14.87
CA PHE A 207 -5.76 -0.59 15.15
C PHE A 207 -4.71 -1.10 14.18
N THR A 208 -4.01 -0.17 13.52
CA THR A 208 -2.97 -0.48 12.54
C THR A 208 -1.65 0.13 12.96
N LEU A 209 -0.62 -0.68 12.93
CA LEU A 209 0.77 -0.27 13.03
C LEU A 209 1.42 -0.46 11.67
N ARG A 210 2.03 0.61 11.12
CA ARG A 210 2.74 0.55 9.83
C ARG A 210 4.20 0.88 10.02
N TYR A 211 5.05 0.09 9.37
CA TYR A 211 6.48 0.34 9.28
C TYR A 211 6.85 0.74 7.86
N PHE A 212 7.70 1.74 7.75
CA PHE A 212 8.28 2.18 6.48
C PHE A 212 9.81 2.16 6.57
N HIS A 213 10.44 1.74 5.50
CA HIS A 213 11.86 1.94 5.26
C HIS A 213 12.02 2.42 3.83
N ASN A 214 12.65 3.58 3.66
CA ASN A 214 12.76 4.26 2.38
C ASN A 214 11.39 4.41 1.67
N GLY A 215 10.37 4.82 2.40
CA GLY A 215 9.00 4.94 1.88
C GLY A 215 8.96 5.69 0.56
N GLY A 216 8.31 5.10 -0.46
CA GLY A 216 8.27 5.65 -1.81
C GLY A 216 9.62 5.68 -2.54
N GLN A 217 10.61 4.92 -2.08
CA GLN A 217 12.00 4.91 -2.60
C GLN A 217 12.70 6.26 -2.45
N TRP A 218 12.57 6.88 -1.30
CA TRP A 218 13.28 8.09 -0.92
C TRP A 218 14.25 7.84 0.21
N ASN A 219 15.42 8.50 0.17
CA ASN A 219 16.34 8.54 1.30
C ASN A 219 15.75 9.39 2.45
N ALA A 220 15.86 8.90 3.67
CA ALA A 220 15.49 9.67 4.85
C ALA A 220 16.48 10.82 5.08
N GLY A 221 15.97 11.97 5.54
CA GLY A 221 16.79 13.16 5.81
C GLY A 221 17.04 14.05 4.59
N GLU A 222 16.63 13.62 3.39
CA GLU A 222 16.76 14.43 2.18
C GLU A 222 15.75 15.57 2.15
N LYS A 223 16.18 16.73 1.63
CA LYS A 223 15.30 17.88 1.42
C LYS A 223 14.68 17.85 0.02
N VAL A 224 13.36 17.89 -0.03
CA VAL A 224 12.57 17.94 -1.26
C VAL A 224 11.65 19.14 -1.24
N ASN A 225 11.19 19.55 -2.43
CA ASN A 225 10.19 20.60 -2.60
C ASN A 225 9.22 20.15 -3.71
N PHE A 226 7.96 19.99 -3.36
CA PHE A 226 6.90 19.62 -4.30
C PHE A 226 6.02 20.80 -4.74
N GLY A 227 6.42 22.04 -4.38
CA GLY A 227 5.71 23.28 -4.75
C GLY A 227 5.50 24.22 -3.57
N ASP A 228 5.32 23.70 -2.36
CA ASP A 228 4.91 24.44 -1.17
C ASP A 228 6.08 24.84 -0.25
N GLY A 229 7.29 24.67 -0.73
CA GLY A 229 8.51 24.95 0.02
C GLY A 229 9.33 23.69 0.34
N PRO A 230 10.59 23.85 0.76
CA PRO A 230 11.45 22.73 1.06
C PRO A 230 11.11 22.10 2.41
N PHE A 231 11.07 20.77 2.46
CA PHE A 231 10.95 20.02 3.70
C PHE A 231 11.87 18.78 3.71
N GLU A 232 12.18 18.28 4.91
CA GLU A 232 13.02 17.12 5.09
C GLU A 232 12.15 15.85 5.16
N LEU A 233 12.56 14.82 4.41
CA LEU A 233 11.85 13.55 4.35
C LEU A 233 12.12 12.70 5.60
N LYS A 234 11.05 12.23 6.23
CA LYS A 234 11.04 11.22 7.29
C LYS A 234 10.28 9.99 6.82
N ASN A 235 10.89 9.20 5.98
CA ASN A 235 10.28 8.06 5.30
C ASN A 235 10.77 6.70 5.79
N THR A 236 11.41 6.67 6.96
CA THR A 236 11.78 5.45 7.69
C THR A 236 11.30 5.57 9.14
N GLY A 237 10.49 4.60 9.59
CA GLY A 237 9.94 4.57 10.96
C GLY A 237 8.52 4.01 11.00
N TRP A 238 7.76 4.39 12.02
CA TRP A 238 6.45 3.82 12.32
C TRP A 238 5.32 4.85 12.22
N GLY A 239 4.15 4.37 11.77
CA GLY A 239 2.90 5.10 11.83
C GLY A 239 1.81 4.27 12.52
N THR A 240 0.86 4.94 13.16
CA THR A 240 -0.28 4.32 13.82
C THR A 240 -1.58 4.86 13.28
N TYR A 241 -2.57 3.98 13.13
CA TYR A 241 -3.89 4.35 12.62
C TYR A 241 -4.97 3.65 13.45
N THR A 242 -6.06 4.36 13.69
CA THR A 242 -7.29 3.79 14.25
C THR A 242 -8.38 3.92 13.20
N THR A 243 -9.11 2.84 12.95
CA THR A 243 -10.18 2.80 11.96
C THR A 243 -11.49 2.43 12.64
N ILE A 244 -12.55 3.17 12.32
CA ILE A 244 -13.93 2.78 12.54
C ILE A 244 -14.57 2.64 11.18
N GLY A 245 -15.09 1.47 10.86
CA GLY A 245 -15.68 1.18 9.56
C GLY A 245 -17.09 0.63 9.67
N TYR A 246 -17.89 0.88 8.64
CA TYR A 246 -19.20 0.28 8.46
C TYR A 246 -19.21 -0.54 7.17
N GLN A 247 -19.76 -1.75 7.25
CA GLN A 247 -19.84 -2.70 6.15
C GLN A 247 -21.30 -2.90 5.74
N PHE A 248 -21.59 -2.73 4.47
CA PHE A 248 -22.91 -2.91 3.85
C PHE A 248 -23.15 -4.36 3.45
#